data_2d52245f1c13df1e0ce010907e5d7ee3
#
_entry.id   2d52245f1c13df1e0ce010907e5d7ee3
#
_cell.length_a   1.000
_cell.length_b   1.000
_cell.length_c   1.000
_cell.angle_alpha   90.00
_cell.angle_beta   90.00
_cell.angle_gamma   90.00
#
_symmetry.space_group_name_H-M   'P 1'
#
loop_
_entity.id
_entity.type
_entity.pdbx_description
1 polymer ?
#
loop_
_entity_poly.entity_id
_entity_poly.type
_entity_poly.pdbx_seq_one_letter_code
_entity_poly.pdbx_strand_id
1 'polypeptide(L)'
;MRDSLKHAFQVCVAVGLATVPLIAAAFMQNGGRGSARVAVYASVGEELITFSADSERATLTRQSSIMLPGFVQEAWVSPSGPFLYVAWSNGGASYAGSGVEPLGTKHGVSAFRVDSTGALHAHGAPAAIRSRPIYITGDRSARHLLVAYNDPSGISVHAINRDGTVGAEMPQSGSLDVGIYAHNVRVLPSNDAVVLVTRGNEPTSSTHEDPGALKVFRFDDGKLTNVASIAPSNGIGFRSRHLDFHPTRPWAFLTLEAQNRLEVFGITKGTLTTAPLFNTATLADGTGVKAGQTASTLHVHPNGQFVYVANRGAAAGGTNNIAVFRVNQQTGEPSLIQNIDTHGLTPRTFSVDPAGRMLVVGNQTTQALAGTTVPANLAVFRIRGDGMLDFAERYDLAVGRKPLWWTGLVPLK
;
A
#
# COMPACT_ATOMS: atom_id res chain seq x y z
N MET A 1 80.10 -12.20 45.02
CA MET A 1 79.59 -12.36 46.38
C MET A 1 78.11 -12.68 46.27
N ARG A 2 77.80 -13.93 46.62
CA ARG A 2 76.52 -14.45 47.16
C ARG A 2 75.24 -14.10 46.40
N ASP A 3 74.76 -15.09 45.67
CA ASP A 3 73.77 -16.11 46.09
C ASP A 3 72.43 -15.61 46.54
N SER A 4 71.39 -15.97 45.77
CA SER A 4 70.30 -16.77 46.31
C SER A 4 69.29 -17.11 45.26
N LEU A 5 69.13 -18.41 45.01
CA LEU A 5 68.03 -19.11 44.38
C LEU A 5 66.68 -18.75 45.02
N LYS A 6 65.61 -18.66 44.24
CA LYS A 6 64.30 -19.18 44.67
C LYS A 6 63.49 -19.64 43.46
N HIS A 7 63.22 -20.85 43.47
CA HIS A 7 62.25 -21.73 42.84
C HIS A 7 61.03 -21.10 42.18
N ALA A 8 60.92 -21.41 40.86
CA ALA A 8 59.68 -21.24 40.09
C ALA A 8 58.85 -22.53 40.27
N PHE A 9 57.65 -22.37 40.80
CA PHE A 9 56.61 -23.41 40.74
C PHE A 9 55.90 -23.30 39.38
N GLN A 10 56.11 -24.27 38.50
CA GLN A 10 55.28 -24.45 37.28
C GLN A 10 53.98 -25.17 37.69
N VAL A 11 52.87 -24.44 37.55
CA VAL A 11 51.52 -25.04 37.63
C VAL A 11 51.15 -25.35 36.18
N CYS A 12 51.19 -26.62 35.81
CA CYS A 12 50.59 -27.12 34.58
C CYS A 12 49.06 -27.10 34.72
N VAL A 13 48.39 -26.17 34.04
CA VAL A 13 46.95 -26.23 33.81
C VAL A 13 46.72 -27.05 32.56
N ALA A 14 46.25 -28.29 32.73
CA ALA A 14 45.78 -29.11 31.63
C ALA A 14 44.43 -28.58 31.15
N VAL A 15 44.43 -27.92 29.98
CA VAL A 15 43.20 -27.58 29.26
C VAL A 15 42.69 -28.82 28.56
N GLY A 16 41.70 -29.48 29.14
CA GLY A 16 41.00 -30.58 28.50
C GLY A 16 40.12 -29.99 27.36
N LEU A 17 40.51 -30.21 26.14
CA LEU A 17 39.65 -29.99 24.95
C LEU A 17 38.57 -31.10 24.97
N ALA A 18 37.39 -30.75 25.45
CA ALA A 18 36.19 -31.54 25.22
C ALA A 18 35.72 -31.28 23.78
N THR A 19 36.03 -32.20 22.90
CA THR A 19 35.44 -32.26 21.55
C THR A 19 33.98 -32.68 21.70
N VAL A 20 33.06 -31.71 21.62
CA VAL A 20 31.63 -31.97 21.42
C VAL A 20 31.44 -32.31 19.95
N PRO A 21 30.92 -33.51 19.59
CA PRO A 21 30.58 -33.79 18.22
C PRO A 21 29.41 -32.90 17.82
N LEU A 22 29.60 -32.01 16.87
CA LEU A 22 28.53 -31.36 16.14
C LEU A 22 27.78 -32.45 15.35
N ILE A 23 26.73 -33.00 15.95
CA ILE A 23 25.71 -33.73 15.21
C ILE A 23 24.90 -32.65 14.49
N ALA A 24 25.28 -32.34 13.25
CA ALA A 24 24.44 -31.62 12.31
C ALA A 24 23.26 -32.51 11.98
N ALA A 25 22.21 -32.43 12.81
CA ALA A 25 20.90 -32.96 12.46
C ALA A 25 20.38 -32.13 11.33
N ALA A 26 20.59 -32.59 10.09
CA ALA A 26 19.85 -32.16 8.93
C ALA A 26 18.39 -32.52 9.16
N PHE A 27 17.65 -31.66 9.82
CA PHE A 27 16.20 -31.64 9.71
C PHE A 27 15.87 -31.20 8.29
N MET A 28 15.87 -32.12 7.34
CA MET A 28 15.03 -32.01 6.15
C MET A 28 13.58 -32.06 6.64
N GLN A 29 13.08 -30.92 7.06
CA GLN A 29 11.63 -30.73 7.11
C GLN A 29 11.15 -30.68 5.65
N ASN A 30 10.82 -31.84 5.11
CA ASN A 30 9.79 -31.99 4.10
C ASN A 30 8.42 -31.68 4.74
N GLY A 31 8.28 -30.50 5.32
CA GLY A 31 7.01 -29.88 5.54
C GLY A 31 6.53 -29.43 4.18
N GLY A 32 5.57 -30.16 3.60
CA GLY A 32 4.79 -29.65 2.48
C GLY A 32 4.39 -28.22 2.85
N ARG A 33 4.92 -27.23 2.14
CA ARG A 33 4.47 -25.85 2.23
C ARG A 33 3.03 -25.87 1.71
N GLY A 34 2.08 -26.03 2.62
CA GLY A 34 0.68 -25.84 2.29
C GLY A 34 0.61 -24.48 1.58
N SER A 35 0.15 -24.48 0.35
CA SER A 35 -0.14 -23.28 -0.42
C SER A 35 -0.94 -22.35 0.49
N ALA A 36 -0.35 -21.23 0.92
CA ALA A 36 -1.06 -20.26 1.72
C ALA A 36 -2.24 -19.79 0.86
N ARG A 37 -3.45 -20.18 1.26
CA ARG A 37 -4.66 -19.77 0.55
C ARG A 37 -4.83 -18.26 0.70
N VAL A 38 -5.18 -17.60 -0.39
CA VAL A 38 -5.37 -16.16 -0.45
C VAL A 38 -6.75 -15.88 -1.05
N ALA A 39 -7.49 -14.97 -0.46
CA ALA A 39 -8.65 -14.36 -1.09
C ALA A 39 -8.23 -13.08 -1.82
N VAL A 40 -8.76 -12.86 -3.01
CA VAL A 40 -8.67 -11.60 -3.73
C VAL A 40 -10.02 -10.94 -3.74
N TYR A 41 -10.04 -9.66 -3.39
CA TYR A 41 -11.25 -8.83 -3.45
C TYR A 41 -11.07 -7.77 -4.52
N ALA A 42 -12.12 -7.52 -5.28
CA ALA A 42 -12.16 -6.47 -6.29
C ALA A 42 -13.49 -5.71 -6.19
N SER A 43 -13.44 -4.38 -6.21
CA SER A 43 -14.65 -3.58 -6.11
C SER A 43 -15.06 -2.99 -7.46
N VAL A 44 -16.35 -3.12 -7.80
CA VAL A 44 -16.99 -2.46 -8.93
C VAL A 44 -18.18 -1.65 -8.41
N GLY A 45 -17.97 -0.36 -8.26
CA GLY A 45 -18.96 0.48 -7.57
C GLY A 45 -19.15 0.02 -6.12
N GLU A 46 -20.40 -0.30 -5.76
CA GLU A 46 -20.80 -0.81 -4.44
C GLU A 46 -20.56 -2.32 -4.28
N GLU A 47 -20.36 -3.04 -5.38
CA GLU A 47 -20.12 -4.49 -5.33
C GLU A 47 -18.68 -4.78 -4.94
N LEU A 48 -18.50 -5.64 -3.94
CA LEU A 48 -17.20 -6.20 -3.56
C LEU A 48 -17.21 -7.68 -3.89
N ILE A 49 -16.45 -8.04 -4.91
CA ILE A 49 -16.38 -9.38 -5.49
C ILE A 49 -15.23 -10.15 -4.82
N THR A 50 -15.50 -11.39 -4.44
CA THR A 50 -14.52 -12.31 -3.83
C THR A 50 -14.06 -13.35 -4.83
N PHE A 51 -12.75 -13.56 -4.91
CA PHE A 51 -12.11 -14.64 -5.65
C PHE A 51 -11.24 -15.47 -4.68
N SER A 52 -11.22 -16.79 -4.85
CA SER A 52 -10.14 -17.60 -4.31
C SER A 52 -8.95 -17.53 -5.27
N ALA A 53 -7.74 -17.50 -4.73
CA ALA A 53 -6.53 -17.42 -5.52
C ALA A 53 -5.60 -18.62 -5.24
N ASP A 54 -5.05 -19.17 -6.30
CA ASP A 54 -3.90 -20.09 -6.25
C ASP A 54 -2.63 -19.30 -6.58
N SER A 55 -1.88 -18.92 -5.55
CA SER A 55 -0.66 -18.10 -5.72
C SER A 55 0.47 -18.84 -6.46
N GLU A 56 0.46 -20.19 -6.50
CA GLU A 56 1.46 -20.96 -7.22
C GLU A 56 1.15 -21.02 -8.72
N ARG A 57 -0.14 -21.21 -9.06
CA ARG A 57 -0.60 -21.18 -10.45
C ARG A 57 -0.83 -19.75 -10.96
N ALA A 58 -0.93 -18.78 -10.07
CA ALA A 58 -1.32 -17.40 -10.36
C ALA A 58 -2.68 -17.33 -11.09
N THR A 59 -3.67 -18.02 -10.53
CA THR A 59 -5.04 -18.09 -11.08
C THR A 59 -6.06 -17.64 -10.04
N LEU A 60 -7.20 -17.11 -10.55
CA LEU A 60 -8.33 -16.68 -9.71
C LEU A 60 -9.57 -17.50 -10.07
N THR A 61 -10.40 -17.78 -9.08
CA THR A 61 -11.74 -18.36 -9.27
C THR A 61 -12.76 -17.52 -8.55
N ARG A 62 -13.72 -16.91 -9.28
CA ARG A 62 -14.78 -16.09 -8.69
C ARG A 62 -15.64 -16.95 -7.76
N GLN A 63 -15.90 -16.47 -6.56
CA GLN A 63 -16.64 -17.17 -5.51
C GLN A 63 -18.01 -16.51 -5.28
N SER A 64 -18.01 -15.28 -4.79
CA SER A 64 -19.19 -14.57 -4.33
C SER A 64 -19.04 -13.06 -4.52
N SER A 65 -20.06 -12.31 -4.18
CA SER A 65 -19.95 -10.88 -3.99
C SER A 65 -20.93 -10.40 -2.91
N ILE A 66 -20.64 -9.24 -2.35
CA ILE A 66 -21.52 -8.53 -1.42
C ILE A 66 -21.74 -7.10 -1.90
N MET A 67 -22.84 -6.49 -1.49
CA MET A 67 -23.13 -5.08 -1.76
C MET A 67 -22.87 -4.25 -0.52
N LEU A 68 -22.13 -3.15 -0.67
CA LEU A 68 -21.94 -2.14 0.35
C LEU A 68 -22.98 -1.00 0.20
N PRO A 69 -23.18 -0.17 1.24
CA PRO A 69 -24.11 0.96 1.17
C PRO A 69 -23.70 2.08 0.19
N GLY A 70 -22.51 2.01 -0.36
CA GLY A 70 -21.97 2.95 -1.35
C GLY A 70 -20.72 2.40 -2.03
N PHE A 71 -20.18 3.17 -2.98
CA PHE A 71 -18.97 2.82 -3.73
C PHE A 71 -17.81 2.54 -2.79
N VAL A 72 -17.17 1.40 -2.94
CA VAL A 72 -15.94 1.05 -2.22
C VAL A 72 -14.83 2.02 -2.62
N GLN A 73 -14.19 2.62 -1.63
CA GLN A 73 -13.10 3.57 -1.85
C GLN A 73 -11.74 2.93 -1.61
N GLU A 74 -11.61 2.25 -0.48
CA GLU A 74 -10.38 1.58 -0.05
C GLU A 74 -10.72 0.57 1.05
N ALA A 75 -9.84 -0.41 1.29
CA ALA A 75 -9.99 -1.31 2.43
C ALA A 75 -8.65 -1.63 3.09
N TRP A 76 -8.73 -1.98 4.39
CA TRP A 76 -7.59 -2.36 5.19
C TRP A 76 -7.81 -3.70 5.87
N VAL A 77 -6.81 -4.58 5.76
CA VAL A 77 -6.78 -5.91 6.38
C VAL A 77 -6.15 -5.81 7.76
N SER A 78 -6.84 -6.28 8.78
CA SER A 78 -6.30 -6.32 10.13
C SER A 78 -5.14 -7.32 10.26
N PRO A 79 -4.01 -6.93 10.85
CA PRO A 79 -2.93 -7.87 11.14
C PRO A 79 -3.24 -8.80 12.33
N SER A 80 -4.18 -8.41 13.20
CA SER A 80 -4.44 -9.12 14.46
C SER A 80 -5.66 -10.03 14.45
N GLY A 81 -6.36 -10.15 13.32
CA GLY A 81 -7.56 -10.99 13.26
C GLY A 81 -8.11 -11.13 11.84
N PRO A 82 -9.14 -11.95 11.66
CA PRO A 82 -9.72 -12.18 10.34
C PRO A 82 -10.71 -11.05 9.98
N PHE A 83 -10.26 -9.80 10.02
CA PHE A 83 -11.11 -8.65 9.74
C PHE A 83 -10.63 -7.87 8.52
N LEU A 84 -11.60 -7.49 7.68
CA LEU A 84 -11.45 -6.54 6.59
C LEU A 84 -12.32 -5.32 6.89
N TYR A 85 -11.73 -4.13 6.88
CA TYR A 85 -12.43 -2.86 7.06
C TYR A 85 -12.52 -2.17 5.71
N VAL A 86 -13.73 -1.87 5.27
CA VAL A 86 -14.01 -1.32 3.94
C VAL A 86 -14.63 0.07 4.08
N ALA A 87 -13.92 1.07 3.57
CA ALA A 87 -14.40 2.45 3.49
C ALA A 87 -15.22 2.64 2.20
N TRP A 88 -16.38 3.28 2.31
CA TRP A 88 -17.31 3.47 1.21
C TRP A 88 -18.00 4.85 1.25
N SER A 89 -18.54 5.26 0.09
CA SER A 89 -19.26 6.53 -0.07
C SER A 89 -20.35 6.40 -1.13
N ASN A 90 -21.50 7.03 -0.93
CA ASN A 90 -22.52 7.16 -1.98
C ASN A 90 -22.24 8.32 -2.95
N GLY A 91 -21.12 9.03 -2.77
CA GLY A 91 -20.64 10.08 -3.68
C GLY A 91 -19.90 9.56 -4.91
N GLY A 92 -19.93 8.24 -5.14
CA GLY A 92 -19.29 7.66 -6.32
C GLY A 92 -17.77 7.55 -6.24
N ALA A 93 -17.16 7.27 -7.38
CA ALA A 93 -15.72 7.00 -7.52
C ALA A 93 -14.87 8.27 -7.61
N SER A 94 -15.39 9.36 -8.15
CA SER A 94 -14.67 10.62 -8.28
C SER A 94 -15.07 11.63 -7.20
N TYR A 95 -14.32 12.70 -7.08
CA TYR A 95 -14.62 13.82 -6.18
C TYR A 95 -15.18 15.02 -6.96
N ALA A 96 -15.81 15.96 -6.24
CA ALA A 96 -16.52 17.10 -6.86
C ALA A 96 -15.65 17.96 -7.81
N GLY A 97 -14.35 18.06 -7.58
CA GLY A 97 -13.44 18.80 -8.47
C GLY A 97 -13.32 18.23 -9.88
N SER A 98 -13.75 16.99 -10.11
CA SER A 98 -13.82 16.38 -11.45
C SER A 98 -15.07 16.77 -12.25
N GLY A 99 -16.06 17.37 -11.59
CA GLY A 99 -17.35 17.74 -12.19
C GLY A 99 -18.26 16.56 -12.59
N VAL A 100 -17.88 15.32 -12.20
CA VAL A 100 -18.55 14.10 -12.68
C VAL A 100 -19.54 13.53 -11.67
N GLU A 101 -19.22 13.60 -10.38
CA GLU A 101 -20.01 12.99 -9.31
C GLU A 101 -20.09 13.92 -8.09
N PRO A 102 -21.25 14.04 -7.43
CA PRO A 102 -21.34 14.79 -6.17
C PRO A 102 -20.55 14.10 -5.06
N LEU A 103 -20.09 14.86 -4.07
CA LEU A 103 -19.38 14.33 -2.88
C LEU A 103 -20.15 13.24 -2.14
N GLY A 104 -21.47 13.21 -2.31
CA GLY A 104 -22.36 12.31 -1.58
C GLY A 104 -22.74 12.85 -0.20
N THR A 105 -23.60 12.11 0.47
CA THR A 105 -24.19 12.47 1.77
C THR A 105 -24.07 11.36 2.81
N LYS A 106 -23.63 10.17 2.38
CA LYS A 106 -23.49 8.99 3.24
C LYS A 106 -22.13 8.36 3.00
N HIS A 107 -21.35 8.29 4.06
CA HIS A 107 -19.99 7.74 4.04
C HIS A 107 -19.83 6.85 5.27
N GLY A 108 -19.07 5.78 5.15
CA GLY A 108 -18.88 4.89 6.28
C GLY A 108 -17.72 3.93 6.13
N VAL A 109 -17.46 3.23 7.22
CA VAL A 109 -16.57 2.07 7.27
C VAL A 109 -17.36 0.88 7.76
N SER A 110 -17.38 -0.20 6.98
CA SER A 110 -17.95 -1.49 7.35
C SER A 110 -16.86 -2.44 7.78
N ALA A 111 -17.06 -3.15 8.89
CA ALA A 111 -16.19 -4.26 9.29
C ALA A 111 -16.78 -5.58 8.77
N PHE A 112 -15.91 -6.44 8.27
CA PHE A 112 -16.26 -7.81 7.87
C PHE A 112 -15.34 -8.80 8.54
N ARG A 113 -15.92 -9.92 8.98
CA ARG A 113 -15.13 -11.11 9.32
C ARG A 113 -14.88 -11.90 8.06
N VAL A 114 -13.62 -12.21 7.79
CA VAL A 114 -13.19 -13.07 6.68
C VAL A 114 -13.13 -14.51 7.20
N ASP A 115 -13.86 -15.42 6.59
CA ASP A 115 -13.79 -16.84 6.96
C ASP A 115 -12.65 -17.58 6.24
N SER A 116 -12.49 -18.86 6.55
CA SER A 116 -11.42 -19.69 5.97
C SER A 116 -11.56 -19.94 4.46
N THR A 117 -12.69 -19.59 3.85
CA THR A 117 -12.92 -19.64 2.39
C THR A 117 -12.69 -18.30 1.72
N GLY A 118 -12.55 -17.21 2.50
CA GLY A 118 -12.47 -15.84 2.03
C GLY A 118 -13.84 -15.15 1.92
N ALA A 119 -14.92 -15.81 2.31
CA ALA A 119 -16.23 -15.16 2.32
C ALA A 119 -16.32 -14.08 3.41
N LEU A 120 -17.02 -13.00 3.08
CA LEU A 120 -17.16 -11.82 3.94
C LEU A 120 -18.49 -11.87 4.70
N HIS A 121 -18.41 -11.83 6.02
CA HIS A 121 -19.57 -11.76 6.91
C HIS A 121 -19.59 -10.39 7.60
N ALA A 122 -20.68 -9.63 7.43
CA ALA A 122 -20.84 -8.33 8.07
C ALA A 122 -20.64 -8.46 9.59
N HIS A 123 -19.86 -7.53 10.17
CA HIS A 123 -19.49 -7.57 11.57
C HIS A 123 -19.81 -6.24 12.26
N GLY A 124 -20.94 -6.19 12.94
CA GLY A 124 -21.50 -4.96 13.50
C GLY A 124 -22.13 -4.03 12.46
N ALA A 125 -22.66 -2.91 12.93
CA ALA A 125 -23.17 -1.87 12.07
C ALA A 125 -22.04 -1.04 11.45
N PRO A 126 -22.20 -0.53 10.21
CA PRO A 126 -21.23 0.39 9.63
C PRO A 126 -21.08 1.66 10.49
N ALA A 127 -19.84 2.08 10.73
CA ALA A 127 -19.57 3.37 11.37
C ALA A 127 -19.69 4.50 10.35
N ALA A 128 -20.47 5.54 10.67
CA ALA A 128 -20.55 6.74 9.85
C ALA A 128 -19.25 7.54 9.97
N ILE A 129 -18.80 8.13 8.86
CA ILE A 129 -17.64 9.02 8.80
C ILE A 129 -18.03 10.35 8.16
N ARG A 130 -17.21 11.40 8.38
CA ARG A 130 -17.59 12.80 8.12
C ARG A 130 -17.65 13.22 6.65
N SER A 131 -16.91 12.56 5.77
CA SER A 131 -16.81 12.90 4.35
C SER A 131 -16.46 11.66 3.52
N ARG A 132 -16.41 11.82 2.20
CA ARG A 132 -15.96 10.78 1.28
C ARG A 132 -14.52 10.38 1.59
N PRO A 133 -14.26 9.13 1.99
CA PRO A 133 -12.90 8.66 2.24
C PRO A 133 -12.14 8.48 0.92
N ILE A 134 -10.84 8.68 0.95
CA ILE A 134 -9.96 8.33 -0.17
C ILE A 134 -8.99 7.20 0.19
N TYR A 135 -8.65 7.08 1.46
CA TYR A 135 -7.78 6.02 1.95
C TYR A 135 -8.11 5.63 3.38
N ILE A 136 -7.89 4.35 3.71
CA ILE A 136 -8.01 3.81 5.06
C ILE A 136 -6.80 2.96 5.38
N THR A 137 -6.32 3.06 6.61
CA THR A 137 -5.29 2.18 7.17
C THR A 137 -5.58 1.95 8.65
N GLY A 138 -4.94 0.95 9.25
CA GLY A 138 -4.95 0.78 10.68
C GLY A 138 -3.55 0.88 11.27
N ASP A 139 -3.50 1.04 12.57
CA ASP A 139 -2.27 0.95 13.32
C ASP A 139 -1.81 -0.53 13.45
N ARG A 140 -0.54 -0.73 13.75
CA ARG A 140 0.03 -2.09 13.83
C ARG A 140 -0.53 -2.94 14.97
N SER A 141 -1.07 -2.29 16.00
CA SER A 141 -1.74 -2.98 17.11
C SER A 141 -3.19 -3.34 16.79
N ALA A 142 -3.71 -2.92 15.62
CA ALA A 142 -5.10 -3.06 15.21
C ALA A 142 -6.12 -2.55 16.25
N ARG A 143 -5.76 -1.45 16.91
CA ARG A 143 -6.65 -0.75 17.85
C ARG A 143 -7.29 0.50 17.27
N HIS A 144 -6.74 1.00 16.16
CA HIS A 144 -7.19 2.25 15.54
C HIS A 144 -7.26 2.10 14.02
N LEU A 145 -8.31 2.69 13.44
CA LEU A 145 -8.43 2.95 12.01
C LEU A 145 -8.19 4.43 11.75
N LEU A 146 -7.42 4.74 10.72
CA LEU A 146 -7.16 6.09 10.25
C LEU A 146 -7.76 6.24 8.86
N VAL A 147 -8.57 7.28 8.67
CA VAL A 147 -9.24 7.57 7.40
C VAL A 147 -8.78 8.92 6.87
N ALA A 148 -8.31 8.95 5.63
CA ALA A 148 -7.95 10.18 4.93
C ALA A 148 -9.12 10.63 4.03
N TYR A 149 -9.33 11.93 3.95
CA TYR A 149 -10.34 12.61 3.14
C TYR A 149 -9.67 13.59 2.20
N ASN A 150 -10.03 13.58 0.93
CA ASN A 150 -9.38 14.48 -0.03
C ASN A 150 -10.10 15.84 -0.18
N ASP A 151 -11.42 15.86 -0.09
CA ASP A 151 -12.20 17.08 -0.21
C ASP A 151 -13.44 17.02 0.73
N PRO A 152 -13.48 17.89 1.78
CA PRO A 152 -12.37 18.69 2.28
C PRO A 152 -11.21 17.81 2.77
N SER A 153 -9.98 18.32 2.63
CA SER A 153 -8.77 17.60 3.10
C SER A 153 -8.84 17.32 4.59
N GLY A 154 -8.49 16.11 5.00
CA GLY A 154 -8.60 15.75 6.40
C GLY A 154 -8.11 14.35 6.75
N ILE A 155 -8.07 14.11 8.07
CA ILE A 155 -7.79 12.81 8.67
C ILE A 155 -8.71 12.60 9.88
N SER A 156 -9.21 11.39 10.09
CA SER A 156 -9.85 10.96 11.32
C SER A 156 -9.25 9.67 11.86
N VAL A 157 -9.37 9.48 13.16
CA VAL A 157 -8.96 8.24 13.85
C VAL A 157 -10.21 7.67 14.52
N HIS A 158 -10.43 6.37 14.32
CA HIS A 158 -11.53 5.63 14.94
C HIS A 158 -10.98 4.48 15.75
N ALA A 159 -11.56 4.24 16.93
CA ALA A 159 -11.20 3.06 17.70
C ALA A 159 -11.65 1.78 16.97
N ILE A 160 -10.88 0.72 17.08
CA ILE A 160 -11.33 -0.64 16.82
C ILE A 160 -11.68 -1.26 18.17
N ASN A 161 -12.93 -1.65 18.34
CA ASN A 161 -13.41 -2.27 19.56
C ASN A 161 -12.76 -3.66 19.76
N ARG A 162 -12.77 -4.18 20.99
CA ARG A 162 -12.18 -5.49 21.30
C ARG A 162 -12.77 -6.65 20.50
N ASP A 163 -14.01 -6.54 20.07
CA ASP A 163 -14.69 -7.51 19.24
C ASP A 163 -14.39 -7.36 17.73
N GLY A 164 -13.64 -6.31 17.33
CA GLY A 164 -13.29 -6.00 15.94
C GLY A 164 -14.29 -5.10 15.22
N THR A 165 -15.34 -4.61 15.88
CA THR A 165 -16.25 -3.60 15.30
C THR A 165 -15.58 -2.23 15.25
N VAL A 166 -16.05 -1.37 14.32
CA VAL A 166 -15.54 0.02 14.24
C VAL A 166 -16.22 0.85 15.31
N GLY A 167 -15.42 1.48 16.17
CA GLY A 167 -15.88 2.37 17.22
C GLY A 167 -16.03 3.82 16.75
N ALA A 168 -16.32 4.69 17.72
CA ALA A 168 -16.48 6.12 17.47
C ALA A 168 -15.20 6.79 16.99
N GLU A 169 -15.35 7.92 16.30
CA GLU A 169 -14.24 8.81 15.99
C GLU A 169 -13.63 9.35 17.28
N MET A 170 -12.32 9.31 17.38
CA MET A 170 -11.56 9.81 18.52
C MET A 170 -11.32 11.30 18.37
N PRO A 171 -11.77 12.14 19.31
CA PRO A 171 -11.53 13.58 19.24
C PRO A 171 -10.04 13.88 19.32
N GLN A 172 -9.56 14.76 18.44
CA GLN A 172 -8.18 15.21 18.41
C GLN A 172 -8.02 16.50 19.20
N SER A 173 -6.83 16.69 19.82
CA SER A 173 -6.51 17.90 20.55
C SER A 173 -5.87 18.94 19.62
N GLY A 174 -6.49 20.11 19.50
CA GLY A 174 -5.98 21.20 18.67
C GLY A 174 -6.24 21.00 17.16
N SER A 175 -5.68 21.91 16.37
CA SER A 175 -5.79 21.91 14.92
C SER A 175 -4.70 21.02 14.29
N LEU A 176 -5.09 20.11 13.43
CA LEU A 176 -4.17 19.30 12.65
C LEU A 176 -3.87 19.98 11.30
N ASP A 177 -2.59 20.05 10.93
CA ASP A 177 -2.18 20.47 9.59
C ASP A 177 -2.37 19.33 8.61
N VAL A 178 -3.55 19.25 8.01
CA VAL A 178 -3.95 18.19 7.07
C VAL A 178 -3.61 18.50 5.62
N GLY A 179 -2.95 19.64 5.36
CA GLY A 179 -2.59 20.07 4.01
C GLY A 179 -3.78 20.18 3.06
N ILE A 180 -3.50 20.07 1.76
CA ILE A 180 -4.49 20.22 0.69
C ILE A 180 -4.57 18.93 -0.09
N TYR A 181 -5.78 18.39 -0.28
CA TYR A 181 -6.05 17.19 -1.03
C TYR A 181 -5.28 15.98 -0.49
N ALA A 182 -5.60 15.57 0.75
CA ALA A 182 -5.04 14.33 1.30
C ALA A 182 -5.43 13.14 0.41
N HIS A 183 -4.48 12.24 0.15
CA HIS A 183 -4.68 11.12 -0.77
C HIS A 183 -4.33 9.76 -0.17
N ASN A 184 -3.38 9.71 0.76
CA ASN A 184 -2.93 8.47 1.37
C ASN A 184 -2.58 8.72 2.84
N VAL A 185 -2.82 7.77 3.71
CA VAL A 185 -2.42 7.81 5.12
C VAL A 185 -1.76 6.50 5.50
N ARG A 186 -0.59 6.57 6.16
CA ARG A 186 0.15 5.38 6.59
C ARG A 186 0.71 5.58 7.99
N VAL A 187 0.61 4.54 8.81
CA VAL A 187 1.28 4.49 10.11
C VAL A 187 2.69 3.96 9.91
N LEU A 188 3.70 4.60 10.49
CA LEU A 188 5.09 4.17 10.39
C LEU A 188 5.28 2.74 10.95
N PRO A 189 6.30 2.01 10.49
CA PRO A 189 6.63 0.69 11.03
C PRO A 189 6.85 0.66 12.55
N SER A 190 7.31 1.76 13.14
CA SER A 190 7.47 1.95 14.60
C SER A 190 6.16 2.11 15.36
N ASN A 191 5.05 2.35 14.68
CA ASN A 191 3.72 2.62 15.24
C ASN A 191 3.60 3.90 16.10
N ASP A 192 4.59 4.78 16.04
CA ASP A 192 4.68 6.02 16.82
C ASP A 192 4.41 7.30 16.01
N ALA A 193 4.26 7.17 14.71
CA ALA A 193 3.98 8.28 13.82
C ALA A 193 3.07 7.89 12.64
N VAL A 194 2.40 8.90 12.09
CA VAL A 194 1.51 8.82 10.93
C VAL A 194 1.99 9.80 9.87
N VAL A 195 2.00 9.35 8.62
CA VAL A 195 2.23 10.22 7.46
C VAL A 195 0.94 10.33 6.67
N LEU A 196 0.44 11.55 6.53
CA LEU A 196 -0.64 11.91 5.62
C LEU A 196 -0.02 12.52 4.36
N VAL A 197 -0.19 11.85 3.24
CA VAL A 197 0.29 12.30 1.94
C VAL A 197 -0.74 13.23 1.33
N THR A 198 -0.38 14.48 1.06
CA THR A 198 -1.26 15.47 0.47
C THR A 198 -0.77 15.87 -0.93
N ARG A 199 -1.66 15.77 -1.91
CA ARG A 199 -1.33 15.92 -3.33
C ARG A 199 -1.25 17.38 -3.76
N GLY A 200 -2.02 18.26 -3.13
CA GLY A 200 -2.34 19.57 -3.67
C GLY A 200 -3.31 19.50 -4.85
N ASN A 201 -3.88 20.62 -5.26
CA ASN A 201 -4.73 20.72 -6.44
C ASN A 201 -3.93 21.18 -7.67
N GLU A 202 -4.37 20.78 -8.85
CA GLU A 202 -3.80 21.25 -10.10
C GLU A 202 -4.19 22.70 -10.36
N PRO A 203 -3.34 23.48 -11.07
CA PRO A 203 -3.70 24.80 -11.49
C PRO A 203 -4.89 24.72 -12.47
N THR A 204 -5.73 25.72 -12.42
CA THR A 204 -6.81 25.94 -13.40
C THR A 204 -6.55 27.22 -14.15
N SER A 205 -7.45 27.60 -15.06
CA SER A 205 -7.37 28.91 -15.72
C SER A 205 -7.48 30.11 -14.75
N SER A 206 -8.00 29.88 -13.54
CA SER A 206 -8.29 30.92 -12.54
C SER A 206 -7.58 30.75 -11.19
N THR A 207 -6.94 29.60 -10.94
CA THR A 207 -6.25 29.31 -9.68
C THR A 207 -4.84 28.81 -9.91
N HIS A 208 -3.92 29.23 -9.04
CA HIS A 208 -2.57 28.65 -9.01
C HIS A 208 -2.63 27.21 -8.48
N GLU A 209 -1.55 26.47 -8.71
CA GLU A 209 -1.35 25.17 -8.13
C GLU A 209 -1.27 25.26 -6.61
N ASP A 210 -1.95 24.32 -5.91
CA ASP A 210 -1.78 24.15 -4.48
C ASP A 210 -0.62 23.21 -4.16
N PRO A 211 0.12 23.45 -3.07
CA PRO A 211 1.26 22.64 -2.70
C PRO A 211 0.85 21.26 -2.20
N GLY A 212 1.57 20.22 -2.62
CA GLY A 212 1.57 18.90 -2.00
C GLY A 212 2.56 18.82 -0.84
N ALA A 213 2.35 17.90 0.10
CA ALA A 213 3.26 17.69 1.22
C ALA A 213 3.11 16.29 1.84
N LEU A 214 4.11 15.88 2.62
CA LEU A 214 4.02 14.78 3.59
C LEU A 214 3.81 15.41 4.97
N LYS A 215 2.60 15.30 5.50
CA LYS A 215 2.25 15.78 6.85
C LYS A 215 2.54 14.67 7.84
N VAL A 216 3.48 14.90 8.74
CA VAL A 216 3.90 13.93 9.74
C VAL A 216 3.31 14.29 11.09
N PHE A 217 2.67 13.31 11.70
CA PHE A 217 2.10 13.42 13.05
C PHE A 217 2.76 12.40 13.97
N ARG A 218 3.06 12.79 15.21
CA ARG A 218 3.25 11.81 16.28
C ARG A 218 1.91 11.13 16.53
N PHE A 219 1.96 9.82 16.73
CA PHE A 219 0.80 8.98 16.98
C PHE A 219 0.95 8.31 18.35
N ASP A 220 0.03 8.60 19.25
CA ASP A 220 0.03 8.06 20.60
C ASP A 220 -1.40 7.67 21.00
N ASP A 221 -1.66 6.38 21.04
CA ASP A 221 -2.96 5.78 21.40
C ASP A 221 -4.17 6.48 20.76
N GLY A 222 -4.09 6.65 19.43
CA GLY A 222 -5.14 7.29 18.63
C GLY A 222 -5.10 8.82 18.58
N LYS A 223 -4.17 9.47 19.28
CA LYS A 223 -3.97 10.93 19.25
C LYS A 223 -2.89 11.31 18.26
N LEU A 224 -3.19 12.35 17.48
CA LEU A 224 -2.29 12.94 16.49
C LEU A 224 -1.78 14.29 16.97
N THR A 225 -0.48 14.53 16.80
CA THR A 225 0.15 15.83 17.08
C THR A 225 1.04 16.19 15.91
N ASN A 226 0.92 17.41 15.37
CA ASN A 226 1.76 17.88 14.27
C ASN A 226 3.25 17.80 14.62
N VAL A 227 4.06 17.21 13.72
CA VAL A 227 5.51 17.09 13.86
C VAL A 227 6.23 17.83 12.75
N ALA A 228 5.87 17.55 11.48
CA ALA A 228 6.54 18.14 10.34
C ALA A 228 5.58 18.25 9.13
N SER A 229 5.91 19.21 8.27
CA SER A 229 5.35 19.32 6.92
C SER A 229 6.52 19.31 5.93
N ILE A 230 6.66 18.21 5.18
CA ILE A 230 7.77 18.00 4.25
C ILE A 230 7.24 18.26 2.84
N ALA A 231 7.71 19.32 2.21
CA ALA A 231 7.25 19.80 0.93
C ALA A 231 8.44 20.18 0.05
N PRO A 232 9.11 19.22 -0.61
CA PRO A 232 10.19 19.51 -1.54
C PRO A 232 9.75 20.54 -2.58
N SER A 233 10.62 21.51 -2.92
CA SER A 233 10.31 22.63 -3.83
C SER A 233 9.06 23.44 -3.39
N ASN A 234 8.87 23.63 -2.08
CA ASN A 234 7.68 24.25 -1.49
C ASN A 234 6.36 23.55 -1.86
N GLY A 235 6.42 22.27 -2.26
CA GLY A 235 5.28 21.44 -2.60
C GLY A 235 4.71 21.67 -4.00
N ILE A 236 5.20 22.66 -4.76
CA ILE A 236 4.76 22.95 -6.11
C ILE A 236 5.32 21.89 -7.08
N GLY A 237 4.44 21.30 -7.88
CA GLY A 237 4.77 20.16 -8.75
C GLY A 237 4.99 18.86 -7.98
N PHE A 238 4.94 18.81 -6.66
CA PHE A 238 5.24 17.62 -5.86
C PHE A 238 4.26 16.48 -6.14
N ARG A 239 2.95 16.75 -6.17
CA ARG A 239 1.91 15.78 -6.58
C ARG A 239 2.08 14.40 -5.97
N SER A 240 2.44 14.35 -4.69
CA SER A 240 2.62 13.10 -3.93
C SER A 240 1.29 12.33 -3.83
N ARG A 241 1.33 11.00 -3.97
CA ARG A 241 0.10 10.22 -4.06
C ARG A 241 0.03 9.03 -3.09
N HIS A 242 0.87 8.02 -3.24
CA HIS A 242 0.91 6.83 -2.40
C HIS A 242 2.27 6.65 -1.78
N LEU A 243 2.27 6.23 -0.51
CA LEU A 243 3.45 5.94 0.31
C LEU A 243 3.39 4.51 0.80
N ASP A 244 4.51 3.80 0.78
CA ASP A 244 4.69 2.51 1.44
C ASP A 244 6.08 2.43 2.08
N PHE A 245 6.26 1.50 3.01
CA PHE A 245 7.48 1.40 3.80
C PHE A 245 8.22 0.10 3.51
N HIS A 246 9.55 0.18 3.55
CA HIS A 246 10.37 -1.03 3.60
C HIS A 246 10.05 -1.82 4.87
N PRO A 247 9.88 -3.16 4.81
CA PRO A 247 9.43 -3.94 5.96
C PRO A 247 10.40 -3.94 7.15
N THR A 248 11.70 -3.75 6.90
CA THR A 248 12.75 -3.86 7.94
C THR A 248 13.80 -2.77 7.92
N ARG A 249 13.85 -1.92 6.87
CA ARG A 249 14.81 -0.83 6.75
C ARG A 249 14.11 0.52 6.91
N PRO A 250 14.83 1.57 7.31
CA PRO A 250 14.22 2.89 7.56
C PRO A 250 14.00 3.68 6.26
N TRP A 251 13.29 3.10 5.30
CA TRP A 251 12.97 3.74 4.02
C TRP A 251 11.48 3.78 3.75
N ALA A 252 11.04 4.93 3.26
CA ALA A 252 9.70 5.17 2.75
C ALA A 252 9.77 5.44 1.23
N PHE A 253 8.91 4.78 0.48
CA PHE A 253 8.80 4.91 -0.97
C PHE A 253 7.54 5.69 -1.31
N LEU A 254 7.65 6.70 -2.17
CA LEU A 254 6.57 7.63 -2.51
C LEU A 254 6.42 7.74 -4.02
N THR A 255 5.18 7.60 -4.52
CA THR A 255 4.89 7.95 -5.92
C THR A 255 4.54 9.44 -6.06
N LEU A 256 5.12 10.09 -7.07
CA LEU A 256 4.74 11.41 -7.56
C LEU A 256 3.87 11.24 -8.79
N GLU A 257 2.57 11.50 -8.66
CA GLU A 257 1.55 11.14 -9.64
C GLU A 257 1.80 11.78 -11.01
N ALA A 258 1.84 13.10 -11.07
CA ALA A 258 1.98 13.84 -12.33
C ALA A 258 3.40 13.78 -12.92
N GLN A 259 4.39 13.50 -12.11
CA GLN A 259 5.80 13.45 -12.50
C GLN A 259 6.24 12.07 -12.98
N ASN A 260 5.42 11.03 -12.81
CA ASN A 260 5.80 9.63 -13.08
C ASN A 260 7.14 9.26 -12.43
N ARG A 261 7.26 9.53 -11.13
CA ARG A 261 8.50 9.30 -10.38
C ARG A 261 8.25 8.51 -9.11
N LEU A 262 9.27 7.80 -8.71
CA LEU A 262 9.42 7.14 -7.42
C LEU A 262 10.48 7.89 -6.62
N GLU A 263 10.12 8.37 -5.44
CA GLU A 263 11.05 8.95 -4.48
C GLU A 263 11.23 8.05 -3.27
N VAL A 264 12.42 8.12 -2.66
CA VAL A 264 12.76 7.40 -1.43
C VAL A 264 13.15 8.39 -0.36
N PHE A 265 12.50 8.31 0.79
CA PHE A 265 12.81 9.10 1.97
C PHE A 265 13.38 8.22 3.07
N GLY A 266 14.33 8.74 3.83
CA GLY A 266 14.80 8.09 5.05
C GLY A 266 13.80 8.30 6.20
N ILE A 267 13.64 7.29 7.05
CA ILE A 267 12.88 7.39 8.30
C ILE A 267 13.85 7.57 9.45
N THR A 268 13.67 8.61 10.26
CA THR A 268 14.51 8.89 11.41
C THR A 268 13.70 9.54 12.53
N LYS A 269 13.82 9.02 13.75
CA LYS A 269 13.17 9.59 14.96
C LYS A 269 11.66 9.87 14.78
N GLY A 270 10.90 8.94 14.17
CA GLY A 270 9.46 9.09 13.97
C GLY A 270 9.06 10.11 12.90
N THR A 271 9.99 10.54 12.03
CA THR A 271 9.72 11.42 10.90
C THR A 271 10.48 10.97 9.65
N LEU A 272 10.28 11.68 8.53
CA LEU A 272 10.99 11.45 7.28
C LEU A 272 12.07 12.50 7.07
N THR A 273 13.07 12.20 6.22
CA THR A 273 14.04 13.22 5.77
C THR A 273 13.31 14.35 5.03
N THR A 274 13.82 15.58 5.11
CA THR A 274 13.19 16.76 4.49
C THR A 274 13.32 16.81 2.97
N ALA A 275 14.27 16.04 2.43
CA ALA A 275 14.46 15.85 1.01
C ALA A 275 14.54 14.34 0.70
N PRO A 276 14.17 13.91 -0.51
CA PRO A 276 14.31 12.51 -0.91
C PRO A 276 15.81 12.13 -0.99
N LEU A 277 16.12 10.91 -0.61
CA LEU A 277 17.43 10.29 -0.80
C LEU A 277 17.67 9.93 -2.27
N PHE A 278 16.61 9.49 -2.95
CA PHE A 278 16.62 9.08 -4.35
C PHE A 278 15.33 9.51 -5.04
N ASN A 279 15.44 9.80 -6.33
CA ASN A 279 14.33 10.18 -7.20
C ASN A 279 14.57 9.57 -8.59
N THR A 280 13.70 8.65 -9.03
CA THR A 280 13.86 7.92 -10.29
C THR A 280 12.56 7.90 -11.11
N ALA A 281 12.68 7.80 -12.44
CA ALA A 281 11.53 7.70 -13.32
C ALA A 281 10.84 6.33 -13.21
N THR A 282 9.51 6.30 -13.33
CA THR A 282 8.72 5.05 -13.39
C THR A 282 8.44 4.60 -14.82
N LEU A 283 8.65 5.47 -15.81
CA LEU A 283 8.51 5.16 -17.23
C LEU A 283 9.84 4.67 -17.81
N ALA A 284 9.77 3.69 -18.71
CA ALA A 284 10.96 3.08 -19.33
C ALA A 284 11.80 4.05 -20.16
N ASP A 285 11.17 5.06 -20.76
CA ASP A 285 11.83 6.11 -21.55
C ASP A 285 12.50 7.18 -20.67
N GLY A 286 12.41 7.05 -19.33
CA GLY A 286 12.97 8.00 -18.39
C GLY A 286 12.26 9.36 -18.35
N THR A 287 11.18 9.55 -19.10
CA THR A 287 10.43 10.80 -19.10
C THR A 287 9.71 11.01 -17.78
N GLY A 288 9.53 12.26 -17.38
CA GLY A 288 8.77 12.67 -16.20
C GLY A 288 7.34 13.05 -16.58
N VAL A 289 7.05 14.34 -16.57
CA VAL A 289 5.71 14.86 -16.90
C VAL A 289 5.34 14.56 -18.35
N LYS A 290 4.22 13.86 -18.54
CA LYS A 290 3.68 13.51 -19.85
C LYS A 290 2.16 13.61 -19.79
N ALA A 291 1.57 14.35 -20.73
CA ALA A 291 0.13 14.58 -20.76
C ALA A 291 -0.66 13.27 -20.77
N GLY A 292 -1.64 13.13 -19.88
CA GLY A 292 -2.47 11.94 -19.72
C GLY A 292 -1.75 10.71 -19.18
N GLN A 293 -0.52 10.85 -18.68
CA GLN A 293 0.27 9.78 -18.08
C GLN A 293 0.55 10.10 -16.60
N THR A 294 0.22 9.18 -15.70
CA THR A 294 0.39 9.38 -14.26
C THR A 294 0.83 8.10 -13.55
N ALA A 295 1.71 8.23 -12.56
CA ALA A 295 1.95 7.15 -11.60
C ALA A 295 0.75 6.97 -10.67
N SER A 296 0.54 5.78 -10.16
CA SER A 296 -0.58 5.51 -9.25
C SER A 296 -0.15 4.80 -7.96
N THR A 297 -0.70 3.64 -7.68
CA THR A 297 -0.38 2.84 -6.49
C THR A 297 1.05 2.34 -6.53
N LEU A 298 1.67 2.23 -5.37
CA LEU A 298 2.92 1.49 -5.17
C LEU A 298 2.76 0.48 -4.03
N HIS A 299 3.52 -0.61 -4.11
CA HIS A 299 3.71 -1.54 -3.00
C HIS A 299 5.15 -2.02 -2.93
N VAL A 300 5.66 -2.13 -1.71
CA VAL A 300 6.93 -2.78 -1.42
C VAL A 300 6.69 -4.28 -1.32
N HIS A 301 7.51 -5.08 -1.99
CA HIS A 301 7.46 -6.54 -1.86
C HIS A 301 7.72 -6.97 -0.41
N PRO A 302 7.05 -8.00 0.13
CA PRO A 302 7.21 -8.42 1.54
C PRO A 302 8.64 -8.71 1.99
N ASN A 303 9.54 -9.09 1.08
CA ASN A 303 10.97 -9.29 1.39
C ASN A 303 11.80 -8.01 1.38
N GLY A 304 11.23 -6.85 1.00
CA GLY A 304 11.89 -5.56 0.92
C GLY A 304 12.85 -5.38 -0.27
N GLN A 305 13.07 -6.39 -1.09
CA GLN A 305 14.04 -6.31 -2.19
C GLN A 305 13.51 -5.60 -3.43
N PHE A 306 12.18 -5.44 -3.54
CA PHE A 306 11.56 -4.88 -4.74
C PHE A 306 10.44 -3.90 -4.39
N VAL A 307 10.24 -2.93 -5.29
CA VAL A 307 9.10 -1.99 -5.27
C VAL A 307 8.40 -2.04 -6.61
N TYR A 308 7.08 -2.09 -6.59
CA TYR A 308 6.23 -2.07 -7.77
C TYR A 308 5.47 -0.76 -7.82
N VAL A 309 5.38 -0.15 -9.00
CA VAL A 309 4.64 1.10 -9.23
C VAL A 309 3.77 0.94 -10.47
N ALA A 310 2.48 1.23 -10.37
CA ALA A 310 1.60 1.24 -11.52
C ALA A 310 1.64 2.61 -12.22
N ASN A 311 1.74 2.60 -13.54
CA ASN A 311 1.62 3.77 -14.42
C ASN A 311 0.33 3.70 -15.22
N ARG A 312 -0.42 4.80 -15.25
CA ARG A 312 -1.72 4.92 -15.92
C ARG A 312 -1.61 5.85 -17.10
N GLY A 313 -1.90 5.35 -18.29
CA GLY A 313 -2.03 6.15 -19.50
C GLY A 313 -3.52 6.30 -19.87
N ALA A 314 -4.08 7.50 -19.70
CA ALA A 314 -5.47 7.79 -20.06
C ALA A 314 -5.67 8.14 -21.53
N ALA A 315 -4.60 8.65 -22.19
CA ALA A 315 -4.63 9.03 -23.60
C ALA A 315 -4.25 7.86 -24.52
N ALA A 316 -4.66 7.96 -25.80
CA ALA A 316 -4.18 7.06 -26.83
C ALA A 316 -2.64 7.08 -26.90
N GLY A 317 -2.01 5.92 -26.83
CA GLY A 317 -0.56 5.76 -26.73
C GLY A 317 0.04 5.98 -25.32
N GLY A 318 -0.80 6.19 -24.30
CA GLY A 318 -0.36 6.19 -22.91
C GLY A 318 0.06 4.79 -22.44
N THR A 319 1.00 4.75 -21.51
CA THR A 319 1.57 3.50 -21.00
C THR A 319 0.77 3.03 -19.78
N ASN A 320 0.27 1.79 -19.83
CA ASN A 320 -0.41 1.11 -18.73
C ASN A 320 0.44 -0.08 -18.30
N ASN A 321 1.31 0.11 -17.32
CA ASN A 321 2.27 -0.91 -16.92
C ASN A 321 2.53 -0.92 -15.42
N ILE A 322 3.22 -1.96 -14.96
CA ILE A 322 3.90 -1.99 -13.66
C ILE A 322 5.40 -1.79 -13.89
N ALA A 323 5.93 -0.74 -13.30
CA ALA A 323 7.37 -0.54 -13.15
C ALA A 323 7.88 -1.34 -11.95
N VAL A 324 8.88 -2.18 -12.16
CA VAL A 324 9.50 -3.01 -11.14
C VAL A 324 10.88 -2.45 -10.82
N PHE A 325 11.11 -2.15 -9.56
CA PHE A 325 12.39 -1.65 -9.07
C PHE A 325 13.04 -2.66 -8.14
N ARG A 326 14.33 -2.90 -8.32
CA ARG A 326 15.18 -3.56 -7.31
C ARG A 326 15.71 -2.52 -6.36
N VAL A 327 15.63 -2.78 -5.05
CA VAL A 327 16.12 -1.89 -3.99
C VAL A 327 17.49 -2.36 -3.53
N ASN A 328 18.46 -1.48 -3.57
CA ASN A 328 19.78 -1.72 -2.96
C ASN A 328 19.61 -1.81 -1.45
N GLN A 329 19.96 -2.96 -0.86
CA GLN A 329 19.70 -3.24 0.56
C GLN A 329 20.65 -2.52 1.53
N GLN A 330 21.67 -1.84 1.04
CA GLN A 330 22.59 -1.00 1.82
C GLN A 330 22.18 0.47 1.79
N THR A 331 21.73 0.97 0.63
CA THR A 331 21.47 2.41 0.43
C THR A 331 19.99 2.78 0.34
N GLY A 332 19.11 1.84 -0.05
CA GLY A 332 17.70 2.11 -0.35
C GLY A 332 17.48 2.58 -1.80
N GLU A 333 18.52 2.67 -2.62
CA GLU A 333 18.44 3.14 -4.01
C GLU A 333 17.62 2.19 -4.88
N PRO A 334 16.55 2.67 -5.55
CA PRO A 334 15.76 1.86 -6.47
C PRO A 334 16.36 1.89 -7.88
N SER A 335 16.52 0.73 -8.50
CA SER A 335 16.92 0.57 -9.90
C SER A 335 15.81 -0.08 -10.69
N LEU A 336 15.34 0.57 -11.76
CA LEU A 336 14.31 0.04 -12.65
C LEU A 336 14.85 -1.22 -13.37
N ILE A 337 14.13 -2.35 -13.22
CA ILE A 337 14.53 -3.63 -13.81
C ILE A 337 13.52 -4.16 -14.83
N GLN A 338 12.27 -3.65 -14.80
CA GLN A 338 11.24 -4.06 -15.76
C GLN A 338 10.15 -2.98 -15.84
N ASN A 339 9.55 -2.83 -17.02
CA ASN A 339 8.23 -2.25 -17.23
C ASN A 339 7.39 -3.29 -17.98
N ILE A 340 6.30 -3.76 -17.38
CA ILE A 340 5.44 -4.80 -17.96
C ILE A 340 4.02 -4.30 -18.16
N ASP A 341 3.45 -4.53 -19.34
CA ASP A 341 2.08 -4.17 -19.68
C ASP A 341 1.07 -4.82 -18.71
N THR A 342 0.04 -4.08 -18.31
CA THR A 342 -1.02 -4.59 -17.42
C THR A 342 -2.16 -5.29 -18.14
N HIS A 343 -2.09 -5.44 -19.45
CA HIS A 343 -3.11 -6.08 -20.28
C HIS A 343 -4.51 -5.46 -20.14
N GLY A 344 -4.55 -4.16 -19.82
CA GLY A 344 -5.77 -3.39 -19.65
C GLY A 344 -5.46 -1.89 -19.55
N LEU A 345 -6.46 -1.10 -19.18
CA LEU A 345 -6.34 0.36 -19.18
C LEU A 345 -6.53 0.92 -17.76
N THR A 346 -5.76 1.96 -17.46
CA THR A 346 -5.84 2.70 -16.21
C THR A 346 -5.63 1.81 -14.99
N PRO A 347 -4.46 1.16 -14.81
CA PRO A 347 -4.16 0.35 -13.61
C PRO A 347 -4.07 1.25 -12.38
N ARG A 348 -5.25 1.47 -11.74
CA ARG A 348 -5.36 2.38 -10.59
C ARG A 348 -4.86 1.75 -9.31
N THR A 349 -5.09 0.46 -9.15
CA THR A 349 -4.82 -0.31 -7.95
C THR A 349 -4.19 -1.65 -8.31
N PHE A 350 -3.36 -2.12 -7.44
CA PHE A 350 -2.89 -3.50 -7.45
C PHE A 350 -2.54 -3.93 -6.02
N SER A 351 -2.38 -5.21 -5.81
CA SER A 351 -1.97 -5.75 -4.52
C SER A 351 -0.98 -6.88 -4.72
N VAL A 352 -0.07 -7.05 -3.76
CA VAL A 352 0.93 -8.12 -3.73
C VAL A 352 0.52 -9.17 -2.70
N ASP A 353 0.60 -10.44 -3.07
CA ASP A 353 0.40 -11.56 -2.17
C ASP A 353 1.34 -11.44 -0.95
N PRO A 354 0.85 -11.65 0.28
CA PRO A 354 1.69 -11.61 1.48
C PRO A 354 2.89 -12.55 1.47
N ALA A 355 2.84 -13.65 0.69
CA ALA A 355 3.98 -14.52 0.47
C ALA A 355 4.93 -14.03 -0.64
N GLY A 356 4.57 -12.94 -1.35
CA GLY A 356 5.39 -12.33 -2.41
C GLY A 356 5.50 -13.16 -3.69
N ARG A 357 4.48 -13.96 -4.04
CA ARG A 357 4.52 -14.85 -5.21
C ARG A 357 3.62 -14.40 -6.35
N MET A 358 2.62 -13.57 -6.04
CA MET A 358 1.60 -13.13 -6.98
C MET A 358 1.31 -11.65 -6.81
N LEU A 359 1.00 -10.99 -7.92
CA LEU A 359 0.53 -9.62 -7.97
C LEU A 359 -0.74 -9.58 -8.82
N VAL A 360 -1.78 -8.88 -8.33
CA VAL A 360 -3.05 -8.71 -9.05
C VAL A 360 -3.29 -7.23 -9.28
N VAL A 361 -3.45 -6.84 -10.55
CA VAL A 361 -3.70 -5.47 -11.00
C VAL A 361 -5.19 -5.29 -11.33
N GLY A 362 -5.79 -4.23 -10.82
CA GLY A 362 -7.11 -3.77 -11.25
C GLY A 362 -7.00 -2.72 -12.36
N ASN A 363 -7.29 -3.11 -13.59
CA ASN A 363 -7.43 -2.22 -14.75
C ASN A 363 -8.85 -1.63 -14.76
N GLN A 364 -8.95 -0.33 -14.57
CA GLN A 364 -10.11 0.35 -14.01
C GLN A 364 -11.33 0.39 -14.92
N THR A 365 -11.14 0.58 -16.22
CA THR A 365 -12.23 0.97 -17.13
C THR A 365 -12.28 0.14 -18.39
N THR A 366 -13.51 -0.05 -18.90
CA THR A 366 -13.73 -0.56 -20.25
C THR A 366 -13.71 0.63 -21.22
N GLN A 367 -12.84 0.59 -22.22
CA GLN A 367 -12.71 1.68 -23.21
C GLN A 367 -12.55 1.11 -24.61
N ALA A 368 -13.08 1.84 -25.60
CA ALA A 368 -12.76 1.59 -27.01
C ALA A 368 -11.40 2.23 -27.34
N LEU A 369 -10.48 1.42 -27.86
CA LEU A 369 -9.15 1.85 -28.27
C LEU A 369 -8.86 1.31 -29.66
N ALA A 370 -8.61 2.20 -30.64
CA ALA A 370 -8.29 1.84 -32.01
C ALA A 370 -9.26 0.81 -32.65
N GLY A 371 -10.55 0.94 -32.37
CA GLY A 371 -11.59 0.04 -32.93
C GLY A 371 -11.79 -1.27 -32.15
N THR A 372 -11.02 -1.52 -31.10
CA THR A 372 -11.16 -2.69 -30.23
C THR A 372 -11.62 -2.26 -28.84
N THR A 373 -12.56 -2.97 -28.24
CA THR A 373 -12.95 -2.75 -26.82
C THR A 373 -11.98 -3.48 -25.91
N VAL A 374 -11.29 -2.73 -25.06
CA VAL A 374 -10.47 -3.26 -23.97
C VAL A 374 -11.30 -3.26 -22.70
N PRO A 375 -11.68 -4.42 -22.15
CA PRO A 375 -12.50 -4.50 -20.95
C PRO A 375 -11.70 -4.13 -19.69
N ALA A 376 -12.41 -3.61 -18.67
CA ALA A 376 -11.89 -3.60 -17.31
C ALA A 376 -11.60 -5.04 -16.87
N ASN A 377 -10.52 -5.25 -16.14
CA ASN A 377 -10.10 -6.60 -15.80
C ASN A 377 -9.21 -6.65 -14.55
N LEU A 378 -9.05 -7.86 -14.02
CA LEU A 378 -7.96 -8.21 -13.13
C LEU A 378 -6.88 -8.91 -13.96
N ALA A 379 -5.68 -8.32 -13.99
CA ALA A 379 -4.51 -8.96 -14.57
C ALA A 379 -3.65 -9.57 -13.46
N VAL A 380 -3.30 -10.85 -13.62
CA VAL A 380 -2.57 -11.62 -12.63
C VAL A 380 -1.16 -11.90 -13.12
N PHE A 381 -0.20 -11.67 -12.24
CA PHE A 381 1.22 -11.90 -12.52
C PHE A 381 1.84 -12.81 -11.48
N ARG A 382 2.73 -13.70 -11.92
CA ARG A 382 3.69 -14.37 -11.03
C ARG A 382 4.82 -13.42 -10.72
N ILE A 383 5.24 -13.37 -9.46
CA ILE A 383 6.45 -12.68 -9.04
C ILE A 383 7.58 -13.71 -9.03
N ARG A 384 8.62 -13.46 -9.82
CA ARG A 384 9.80 -14.31 -9.89
C ARG A 384 10.74 -14.06 -8.71
N GLY A 385 11.69 -14.96 -8.50
CA GLY A 385 12.71 -14.81 -7.44
C GLY A 385 13.60 -13.58 -7.60
N ASP A 386 13.75 -13.05 -8.81
CA ASP A 386 14.46 -11.82 -9.14
C ASP A 386 13.58 -10.56 -9.04
N GLY A 387 12.30 -10.71 -8.65
CA GLY A 387 11.31 -9.66 -8.49
C GLY A 387 10.58 -9.29 -9.76
N MET A 388 11.01 -9.76 -10.92
CA MET A 388 10.33 -9.49 -12.19
C MET A 388 8.99 -10.21 -12.25
N LEU A 389 8.08 -9.67 -13.05
CA LEU A 389 6.72 -10.13 -13.21
C LEU A 389 6.58 -10.91 -14.52
N ASP A 390 5.93 -12.06 -14.45
CA ASP A 390 5.47 -12.82 -15.62
C ASP A 390 3.94 -12.78 -15.66
N PHE A 391 3.37 -12.30 -16.76
CA PHE A 391 1.92 -12.30 -16.94
C PHE A 391 1.39 -13.75 -16.95
N ALA A 392 0.35 -14.00 -16.16
CA ALA A 392 -0.25 -15.31 -16.04
C ALA A 392 -1.62 -15.38 -16.73
N GLU A 393 -2.54 -14.48 -16.35
CA GLU A 393 -3.92 -14.54 -16.84
C GLU A 393 -4.64 -13.20 -16.66
N ARG A 394 -5.72 -13.00 -17.39
CA ARG A 394 -6.61 -11.85 -17.31
C ARG A 394 -8.06 -12.31 -17.09
N TYR A 395 -8.73 -11.65 -16.16
CA TYR A 395 -10.13 -11.89 -15.82
C TYR A 395 -10.94 -10.63 -16.13
N ASP A 396 -11.68 -10.64 -17.23
CA ASP A 396 -12.50 -9.51 -17.66
C ASP A 396 -13.68 -9.32 -16.70
N LEU A 397 -13.99 -8.06 -16.35
CA LEU A 397 -15.07 -7.69 -15.45
C LEU A 397 -16.06 -6.78 -16.16
N ALA A 398 -17.34 -7.13 -16.03
CA ALA A 398 -18.42 -6.26 -16.50
C ALA A 398 -18.63 -5.10 -15.53
N VAL A 399 -18.04 -3.96 -15.82
CA VAL A 399 -18.10 -2.79 -14.93
C VAL A 399 -19.21 -1.80 -15.31
N GLY A 400 -19.75 -1.87 -16.54
CA GLY A 400 -20.73 -0.92 -17.03
C GLY A 400 -20.18 0.52 -16.95
N ARG A 401 -20.90 1.41 -16.25
CA ARG A 401 -20.47 2.80 -15.98
C ARG A 401 -19.72 2.95 -14.67
N LYS A 402 -19.64 1.89 -13.83
CA LYS A 402 -18.95 1.89 -12.54
C LYS A 402 -17.52 1.39 -12.75
N PRO A 403 -16.49 2.09 -12.26
CA PRO A 403 -15.12 1.62 -12.44
C PRO A 403 -14.77 0.47 -11.47
N LEU A 404 -13.82 -0.37 -11.88
CA LEU A 404 -13.05 -1.21 -10.95
C LEU A 404 -12.14 -0.28 -10.13
N TRP A 405 -12.43 -0.13 -8.84
CA TRP A 405 -11.80 0.95 -8.05
C TRP A 405 -10.72 0.48 -7.12
N TRP A 406 -10.92 -0.64 -6.45
CA TRP A 406 -10.00 -1.20 -5.47
C TRP A 406 -9.82 -2.71 -5.67
N THR A 407 -8.61 -3.20 -5.40
CA THR A 407 -8.31 -4.64 -5.29
C THR A 407 -7.35 -4.87 -4.14
N GLY A 408 -7.54 -5.98 -3.42
CA GLY A 408 -6.73 -6.37 -2.28
C GLY A 408 -6.59 -7.88 -2.13
N LEU A 409 -5.46 -8.32 -1.58
CA LEU A 409 -5.18 -9.72 -1.29
C LEU A 409 -5.16 -9.93 0.22
N VAL A 410 -5.87 -10.96 0.69
CA VAL A 410 -6.02 -11.29 2.11
C VAL A 410 -5.57 -12.73 2.34
N PRO A 411 -4.58 -12.96 3.22
CA PRO A 411 -4.18 -14.33 3.58
C PRO A 411 -5.31 -14.99 4.34
N LEU A 412 -5.65 -16.22 3.97
CA LEU A 412 -6.62 -17.07 4.69
C LEU A 412 -5.89 -17.93 5.70
N LYS A 413 -6.43 -17.94 6.92
CA LYS A 413 -5.89 -18.74 8.06
C LYS A 413 -6.57 -20.09 8.15
#